data_56e5affe159f82dff7949875b3e0944e
#
_entry.id   56e5affe159f82dff7949875b3e0944e
#
_cell.length_a   1.000
_cell.length_b   1.000
_cell.length_c   1.000
_cell.angle_alpha   90.00
_cell.angle_beta   90.00
_cell.angle_gamma   90.00
#
_symmetry.space_group_name_H-M   'P 1'
#
loop_
_entity.id
_entity.type
_entity.pdbx_description
1 polymer ?
#
loop_
_entity_poly.entity_id
_entity_poly.type
_entity_poly.pdbx_seq_one_letter_code
_entity_poly.pdbx_strand_id
1 'polypeptide(L)'
;SDDPDAALEGQEVLLPALSVGDAPEPKTVEPLGHQTQPPARFSEASLVKMLEKAGIGRPSTYASIIGTIVDRGYATLLGNALTPSFTAFAVTALLEEHFPDLVDTSFTARMENTLDEISHGKVQYLPYLEGFYKGDEGLETQVQQREGDIDPGASRTIDLEGLSSVVRIGRFGAYLEAKRVSDDGEEELIKATLPQEITPADLDEDQAELILKQKADGPEAIGEDPETGDLVYLLFGQYGPYVQRGQVSDENPKPKRASLPKGQKPEDLTLEDALGLLRLPRLLGEHPDGGRVQAGLGRFGPYVVWDKGKGEKDYRSLKGDDDVLAVGLSRALELLAMPKRGRGGRTALKDLGMPEGSEETVQVYDGPYGLYVKQGKVNASLPEGKGADDITLAEAVELLAAKAEAKKSSRRKSTTTKSTTTKSTSKKPAAKKPAAKKPPATTKTGRLRASAVRVIKPGES
;
A
#
# COMPACT_ATOMS: atom_id res chain seq x y z
N SER A 1 -6.80 8.66 13.94
CA SER A 1 -6.90 8.87 15.41
C SER A 1 -6.90 10.35 15.62
N ASP A 2 -8.08 10.91 16.00
CA ASP A 2 -8.28 12.33 16.32
C ASP A 2 -7.77 12.65 17.73
N ASP A 3 -6.71 12.00 18.17
CA ASP A 3 -6.08 12.27 19.44
C ASP A 3 -4.85 13.14 19.21
N PRO A 4 -4.95 14.48 19.44
CA PRO A 4 -3.83 15.38 19.29
C PRO A 4 -2.67 15.04 20.25
N ASP A 5 -2.94 14.30 21.33
CA ASP A 5 -1.92 13.88 22.28
C ASP A 5 -1.07 12.72 21.72
N ALA A 6 -1.61 11.87 20.84
CA ALA A 6 -0.84 10.79 20.19
C ALA A 6 0.26 11.29 19.24
N ALA A 7 0.14 12.50 18.74
CA ALA A 7 1.18 13.15 17.92
C ALA A 7 2.28 13.78 18.77
N LEU A 8 2.01 14.05 20.04
CA LEU A 8 2.95 14.66 21.01
C LEU A 8 3.78 13.62 21.76
N GLU A 9 3.29 12.39 21.92
CA GLU A 9 4.01 11.31 22.63
C GLU A 9 5.35 10.89 21.96
N GLY A 10 5.62 11.33 20.74
CA GLY A 10 6.90 11.08 20.04
C GLY A 10 7.97 12.16 20.23
N GLN A 11 7.65 13.25 20.89
CA GLN A 11 8.54 14.40 21.09
C GLN A 11 8.61 14.87 22.56
N GLU A 12 8.74 13.96 23.49
CA GLU A 12 9.13 14.37 24.85
C GLU A 12 10.56 14.91 24.81
N VAL A 13 10.67 16.22 24.58
CA VAL A 13 11.89 16.96 24.84
C VAL A 13 11.93 17.16 26.37
N LEU A 14 12.92 16.57 27.03
CA LEU A 14 13.21 16.83 28.44
C LEU A 14 13.45 18.33 28.60
N LEU A 15 12.47 19.03 29.13
CA LEU A 15 12.60 20.43 29.47
C LEU A 15 13.63 20.59 30.60
N PRO A 16 14.49 21.62 30.56
CA PRO A 16 15.39 21.88 31.64
C PRO A 16 14.59 22.22 32.93
N ALA A 17 15.17 21.89 34.09
CA ALA A 17 14.55 22.23 35.36
C ALA A 17 14.58 23.76 35.55
N LEU A 18 13.42 24.40 35.40
CA LEU A 18 13.22 25.83 35.55
C LEU A 18 12.36 26.12 36.78
N SER A 19 12.67 27.19 37.49
CA SER A 19 11.93 27.69 38.63
C SER A 19 11.21 29.01 38.30
N VAL A 20 10.18 29.35 39.04
CA VAL A 20 9.48 30.62 38.86
C VAL A 20 10.43 31.78 39.19
N GLY A 21 10.71 32.64 38.21
CA GLY A 21 11.63 33.75 38.31
C GLY A 21 12.92 33.57 37.53
N ASP A 22 13.18 32.39 36.95
CA ASP A 22 14.28 32.17 36.04
C ASP A 22 14.05 32.93 34.74
N ALA A 23 15.10 33.58 34.22
CA ALA A 23 15.10 34.32 32.97
C ALA A 23 16.07 33.68 31.97
N PRO A 24 15.65 32.60 31.25
CA PRO A 24 16.49 31.94 30.27
C PRO A 24 16.77 32.87 29.08
N GLU A 25 18.03 32.93 28.64
CA GLU A 25 18.43 33.64 27.43
C GLU A 25 18.23 32.70 26.20
N PRO A 26 17.48 33.13 25.19
CA PRO A 26 17.37 32.36 23.95
C PRO A 26 18.68 32.36 23.20
N LYS A 27 19.25 31.18 22.92
CA LYS A 27 20.50 31.06 22.13
C LYS A 27 20.22 31.18 20.62
N THR A 28 19.08 30.70 20.19
CA THR A 28 18.65 30.70 18.80
C THR A 28 17.15 30.88 18.75
N VAL A 29 16.65 31.70 17.86
CA VAL A 29 15.23 31.89 17.57
C VAL A 29 15.04 31.63 16.10
N GLU A 30 14.40 30.48 15.76
CA GLU A 30 14.14 30.10 14.39
C GLU A 30 12.63 30.13 14.14
N PRO A 31 12.15 30.85 13.11
CA PRO A 31 10.74 30.78 12.72
C PRO A 31 10.47 29.42 12.06
N LEU A 32 9.61 28.60 12.68
CA LEU A 32 9.17 27.33 12.11
C LEU A 32 7.76 27.50 11.54
N GLY A 33 7.62 27.26 10.23
CA GLY A 33 6.32 27.16 9.59
C GLY A 33 5.70 25.79 9.85
N HIS A 34 4.44 25.77 10.30
CA HIS A 34 3.68 24.55 10.46
C HIS A 34 2.47 24.56 9.52
N GLN A 35 2.24 23.45 8.84
CA GLN A 35 1.06 23.22 8.03
C GLN A 35 0.23 22.09 8.63
N THR A 36 -1.08 22.25 8.61
CA THR A 36 -1.99 21.15 8.98
C THR A 36 -1.82 20.01 8.02
N GLN A 37 -1.75 18.79 8.55
CA GLN A 37 -1.66 17.57 7.76
C GLN A 37 -3.03 16.86 7.78
N PRO A 38 -3.44 16.22 6.67
CA PRO A 38 -4.62 15.39 6.67
C PRO A 38 -4.46 14.22 7.65
N PRO A 39 -5.57 13.64 8.16
CA PRO A 39 -5.52 12.45 9.01
C PRO A 39 -4.71 11.33 8.36
N ALA A 40 -3.94 10.61 9.16
CA ALA A 40 -3.18 9.47 8.66
C ALA A 40 -4.12 8.38 8.10
N ARG A 41 -3.72 7.75 6.99
CA ARG A 41 -4.46 6.61 6.41
C ARG A 41 -4.47 5.45 7.40
N PHE A 42 -5.55 4.66 7.37
CA PHE A 42 -5.63 3.45 8.18
C PHE A 42 -4.53 2.45 7.81
N SER A 43 -3.90 1.88 8.82
CA SER A 43 -3.22 0.60 8.71
C SER A 43 -4.22 -0.53 9.00
N GLU A 44 -3.90 -1.79 8.68
CA GLU A 44 -4.77 -2.92 9.06
C GLU A 44 -5.09 -2.91 10.57
N ALA A 45 -4.09 -2.63 11.42
CA ALA A 45 -4.27 -2.59 12.86
C ALA A 45 -5.17 -1.42 13.32
N SER A 46 -4.99 -0.22 12.76
CA SER A 46 -5.83 0.94 13.13
C SER A 46 -7.25 0.80 12.58
N LEU A 47 -7.43 0.14 11.42
CA LEU A 47 -8.76 -0.18 10.90
C LEU A 47 -9.48 -1.18 11.80
N VAL A 48 -8.82 -2.23 12.27
CA VAL A 48 -9.41 -3.17 13.26
C VAL A 48 -9.86 -2.42 14.51
N LYS A 49 -9.02 -1.55 15.06
CA LYS A 49 -9.37 -0.72 16.24
C LYS A 49 -10.60 0.18 15.98
N MET A 50 -10.70 0.73 14.76
CA MET A 50 -11.85 1.54 14.37
C MET A 50 -13.12 0.70 14.24
N LEU A 51 -13.06 -0.47 13.61
CA LEU A 51 -14.18 -1.42 13.48
C LEU A 51 -14.67 -1.87 14.86
N GLU A 52 -13.75 -2.20 15.77
CA GLU A 52 -14.06 -2.56 17.14
C GLU A 52 -14.79 -1.42 17.87
N LYS A 53 -14.27 -0.18 17.78
CA LYS A 53 -14.90 1.01 18.36
C LYS A 53 -16.30 1.27 17.80
N ALA A 54 -16.50 1.01 16.50
CA ALA A 54 -17.78 1.17 15.83
C ALA A 54 -18.76 -0.01 16.07
N GLY A 55 -18.33 -1.10 16.69
CA GLY A 55 -19.15 -2.32 16.89
C GLY A 55 -19.36 -3.14 15.63
N ILE A 56 -18.53 -2.93 14.59
CA ILE A 56 -18.61 -3.60 13.29
C ILE A 56 -17.67 -4.80 13.26
N GLY A 57 -18.20 -5.97 12.99
CA GLY A 57 -17.44 -7.22 13.02
C GLY A 57 -17.18 -7.72 14.44
N ARG A 58 -16.47 -8.83 14.52
CA ARG A 58 -16.06 -9.48 15.78
C ARG A 58 -14.60 -9.96 15.63
N PRO A 59 -13.88 -10.30 16.70
CA PRO A 59 -12.49 -10.75 16.61
C PRO A 59 -12.24 -11.86 15.58
N SER A 60 -13.22 -12.73 15.36
CA SER A 60 -13.15 -13.82 14.38
C SER A 60 -13.32 -13.35 12.93
N THR A 61 -13.89 -12.16 12.67
CA THR A 61 -14.25 -11.67 11.33
C THR A 61 -13.37 -10.51 10.83
N TYR A 62 -12.63 -9.78 11.69
CA TYR A 62 -11.84 -8.63 11.26
C TYR A 62 -10.84 -8.96 10.15
N ALA A 63 -10.11 -10.05 10.28
CA ALA A 63 -9.14 -10.45 9.26
C ALA A 63 -9.81 -10.77 7.91
N SER A 64 -10.99 -11.40 7.92
CA SER A 64 -11.74 -11.71 6.71
C SER A 64 -12.37 -10.48 6.07
N ILE A 65 -12.80 -9.49 6.86
CA ILE A 65 -13.31 -8.20 6.36
C ILE A 65 -12.19 -7.47 5.61
N ILE A 66 -11.02 -7.32 6.24
CA ILE A 66 -9.86 -6.67 5.60
C ILE A 66 -9.41 -7.44 4.35
N GLY A 67 -9.31 -8.76 4.45
CA GLY A 67 -8.99 -9.60 3.30
C GLY A 67 -9.97 -9.39 2.15
N THR A 68 -11.26 -9.33 2.42
CA THR A 68 -12.30 -9.14 1.40
C THR A 68 -12.17 -7.81 0.66
N ILE A 69 -11.93 -6.70 1.37
CA ILE A 69 -11.78 -5.38 0.70
C ILE A 69 -10.51 -5.30 -0.14
N VAL A 70 -9.44 -5.97 0.27
CA VAL A 70 -8.18 -6.06 -0.50
C VAL A 70 -8.33 -7.00 -1.69
N ASP A 71 -8.88 -8.21 -1.49
CA ASP A 71 -9.05 -9.23 -2.54
C ASP A 71 -10.01 -8.76 -3.66
N ARG A 72 -11.00 -7.96 -3.30
CA ARG A 72 -11.92 -7.33 -4.27
C ARG A 72 -11.34 -6.07 -4.92
N GLY A 73 -10.15 -5.65 -4.56
CA GLY A 73 -9.50 -4.47 -5.10
C GLY A 73 -10.14 -3.15 -4.69
N TYR A 74 -10.89 -3.12 -3.58
CA TYR A 74 -11.44 -1.87 -3.04
C TYR A 74 -10.38 -1.07 -2.28
N ALA A 75 -9.40 -1.76 -1.70
CA ALA A 75 -8.25 -1.13 -1.08
C ALA A 75 -6.96 -1.85 -1.48
N THR A 76 -5.87 -1.10 -1.53
CA THR A 76 -4.52 -1.61 -1.73
C THR A 76 -3.63 -1.23 -0.56
N LEU A 77 -2.62 -2.06 -0.26
CA LEU A 77 -1.61 -1.73 0.74
C LEU A 77 -0.44 -1.01 0.09
N LEU A 78 -0.30 0.28 0.38
CA LEU A 78 0.87 1.08 0.04
C LEU A 78 1.76 1.22 1.29
N GLY A 79 2.79 0.38 1.38
CA GLY A 79 3.55 0.22 2.63
C GLY A 79 2.70 -0.44 3.71
N ASN A 80 2.37 0.30 4.77
CA ASN A 80 1.47 -0.14 5.85
C ASN A 80 0.08 0.52 5.77
N ALA A 81 -0.15 1.41 4.80
CA ALA A 81 -1.38 2.17 4.69
C ALA A 81 -2.36 1.49 3.74
N LEU A 82 -3.61 1.36 4.15
CA LEU A 82 -4.73 0.98 3.31
C LEU A 82 -5.18 2.20 2.50
N THR A 83 -5.13 2.08 1.18
CA THR A 83 -5.47 3.16 0.27
C THR A 83 -6.67 2.74 -0.58
N PRO A 84 -7.78 3.49 -0.59
CA PRO A 84 -8.94 3.19 -1.41
C PRO A 84 -8.61 3.30 -2.91
N SER A 85 -9.22 2.43 -3.71
CA SER A 85 -9.14 2.47 -5.17
C SER A 85 -10.27 3.30 -5.78
N PHE A 86 -10.15 3.66 -7.06
CA PHE A 86 -11.27 4.26 -7.81
C PHE A 86 -12.51 3.37 -7.83
N THR A 87 -12.35 2.04 -7.88
CA THR A 87 -13.47 1.10 -7.80
C THR A 87 -14.22 1.22 -6.48
N ALA A 88 -13.51 1.44 -5.36
CA ALA A 88 -14.15 1.65 -4.07
C ALA A 88 -15.01 2.92 -4.08
N PHE A 89 -14.52 4.01 -4.65
CA PHE A 89 -15.30 5.26 -4.77
C PHE A 89 -16.58 5.05 -5.56
N ALA A 90 -16.50 4.40 -6.75
CA ALA A 90 -17.68 4.13 -7.56
C ALA A 90 -18.71 3.23 -6.85
N VAL A 91 -18.24 2.17 -6.18
CA VAL A 91 -19.12 1.24 -5.45
C VAL A 91 -19.74 1.91 -4.23
N THR A 92 -18.97 2.70 -3.49
CA THR A 92 -19.48 3.41 -2.31
C THR A 92 -20.51 4.46 -2.73
N ALA A 93 -20.24 5.27 -3.77
CA ALA A 93 -21.18 6.25 -4.28
C ALA A 93 -22.50 5.60 -4.75
N LEU A 94 -22.43 4.48 -5.49
CA LEU A 94 -23.59 3.70 -5.89
C LEU A 94 -24.43 3.23 -4.69
N LEU A 95 -23.76 2.74 -3.65
CA LEU A 95 -24.44 2.25 -2.46
C LEU A 95 -25.02 3.38 -1.61
N GLU A 96 -24.32 4.50 -1.48
CA GLU A 96 -24.81 5.68 -0.76
C GLU A 96 -26.03 6.30 -1.44
N GLU A 97 -26.07 6.31 -2.78
CA GLU A 97 -27.20 6.84 -3.54
C GLU A 97 -28.42 5.93 -3.49
N HIS A 98 -28.22 4.62 -3.69
CA HIS A 98 -29.34 3.68 -3.85
C HIS A 98 -29.65 2.83 -2.63
N PHE A 99 -28.68 2.60 -1.74
CA PHE A 99 -28.80 1.73 -0.57
C PHE A 99 -28.12 2.34 0.68
N PRO A 100 -28.46 3.58 1.09
CA PRO A 100 -27.78 4.31 2.15
C PRO A 100 -27.77 3.55 3.49
N ASP A 101 -28.84 2.80 3.78
CA ASP A 101 -28.94 2.01 5.00
C ASP A 101 -27.89 0.90 5.08
N LEU A 102 -27.51 0.31 3.94
CA LEU A 102 -26.50 -0.78 3.90
C LEU A 102 -25.09 -0.31 4.16
N VAL A 103 -24.78 0.96 3.88
CA VAL A 103 -23.46 1.57 4.13
C VAL A 103 -23.40 2.31 5.45
N ASP A 104 -24.54 2.47 6.14
CA ASP A 104 -24.57 3.05 7.47
C ASP A 104 -23.85 2.15 8.49
N THR A 105 -22.81 2.68 9.13
CA THR A 105 -22.05 1.96 10.15
C THR A 105 -22.89 1.57 11.34
N SER A 106 -23.90 2.36 11.70
CA SER A 106 -24.81 2.08 12.80
C SER A 106 -25.73 0.89 12.48
N PHE A 107 -26.16 0.76 11.23
CA PHE A 107 -26.92 -0.40 10.77
C PHE A 107 -26.11 -1.69 10.92
N THR A 108 -24.85 -1.69 10.46
CA THR A 108 -23.98 -2.87 10.59
C THR A 108 -23.74 -3.23 12.06
N ALA A 109 -23.52 -2.24 12.94
CA ALA A 109 -23.35 -2.48 14.37
C ALA A 109 -24.62 -3.07 15.01
N ARG A 110 -25.82 -2.58 14.65
CA ARG A 110 -27.10 -3.16 15.12
C ARG A 110 -27.26 -4.59 14.63
N MET A 111 -26.94 -4.87 13.37
CA MET A 111 -26.99 -6.21 12.81
C MET A 111 -26.08 -7.18 13.57
N GLU A 112 -24.83 -6.81 13.83
CA GLU A 112 -23.90 -7.61 14.63
C GLU A 112 -24.43 -7.91 16.04
N ASN A 113 -25.02 -6.92 16.71
CA ASN A 113 -25.62 -7.11 18.04
C ASN A 113 -26.82 -8.07 17.98
N THR A 114 -27.67 -7.97 16.94
CA THR A 114 -28.80 -8.90 16.77
C THR A 114 -28.30 -10.31 16.51
N LEU A 115 -27.22 -10.49 15.74
CA LEU A 115 -26.59 -11.80 15.54
C LEU A 115 -26.06 -12.40 16.84
N ASP A 116 -25.50 -11.58 17.73
CA ASP A 116 -25.11 -12.02 19.07
C ASP A 116 -26.33 -12.45 19.92
N GLU A 117 -27.42 -11.69 19.87
CA GLU A 117 -28.68 -12.07 20.53
C GLU A 117 -29.26 -13.38 20.01
N ILE A 118 -29.19 -13.62 18.71
CA ILE A 118 -29.56 -14.90 18.09
C ILE A 118 -28.66 -16.02 18.62
N SER A 119 -27.35 -15.78 18.70
CA SER A 119 -26.40 -16.78 19.20
C SER A 119 -26.66 -17.17 20.66
N HIS A 120 -27.20 -16.25 21.44
CA HIS A 120 -27.62 -16.48 22.85
C HIS A 120 -29.06 -17.01 22.98
N GLY A 121 -29.78 -17.24 21.88
CA GLY A 121 -31.16 -17.73 21.90
C GLY A 121 -32.21 -16.71 22.31
N LYS A 122 -31.88 -15.41 22.40
CA LYS A 122 -32.80 -14.33 22.77
C LYS A 122 -33.70 -13.90 21.60
N VAL A 123 -33.20 -14.00 20.38
CA VAL A 123 -33.90 -13.66 19.13
C VAL A 123 -33.92 -14.89 18.22
N GLN A 124 -35.03 -15.09 17.52
CA GLN A 124 -35.17 -16.18 16.55
C GLN A 124 -34.52 -15.75 15.23
N TYR A 125 -33.64 -16.58 14.67
CA TYR A 125 -32.91 -16.25 13.45
C TYR A 125 -33.78 -16.16 12.20
N LEU A 126 -34.79 -17.05 12.08
CA LEU A 126 -35.60 -17.13 10.87
C LEU A 126 -36.48 -15.88 10.64
N PRO A 127 -37.25 -15.39 11.64
CA PRO A 127 -37.98 -14.13 11.50
C PRO A 127 -37.07 -12.93 11.22
N TYR A 128 -35.87 -12.89 11.81
CA TYR A 128 -34.90 -11.85 11.54
C TYR A 128 -34.43 -11.86 10.08
N LEU A 129 -34.07 -13.03 9.54
CA LEU A 129 -33.66 -13.17 8.15
C LEU A 129 -34.81 -12.90 7.16
N GLU A 130 -36.03 -13.33 7.49
CA GLU A 130 -37.21 -13.05 6.66
C GLU A 130 -37.50 -11.54 6.62
N GLY A 131 -37.44 -10.83 7.73
CA GLY A 131 -37.60 -9.38 7.78
C GLY A 131 -36.50 -8.63 7.05
N PHE A 132 -35.24 -9.06 7.20
CA PHE A 132 -34.10 -8.46 6.51
C PHE A 132 -34.15 -8.64 4.98
N TYR A 133 -34.59 -9.81 4.49
CA TYR A 133 -34.53 -10.16 3.07
C TYR A 133 -35.85 -9.94 2.35
N LYS A 134 -37.01 -10.40 2.91
CA LYS A 134 -38.30 -10.49 2.22
C LYS A 134 -39.35 -9.45 2.64
N GLY A 135 -39.16 -8.71 3.73
CA GLY A 135 -40.15 -7.71 4.17
C GLY A 135 -40.39 -6.60 3.15
N ASP A 136 -41.39 -5.78 3.37
CA ASP A 136 -41.69 -4.63 2.49
C ASP A 136 -40.48 -3.69 2.35
N GLU A 137 -39.69 -3.57 3.39
CA GLU A 137 -38.39 -2.90 3.42
C GLU A 137 -37.22 -3.86 3.28
N GLY A 138 -37.48 -5.13 2.94
CA GLY A 138 -36.47 -6.18 2.80
C GLY A 138 -35.57 -5.95 1.59
N LEU A 139 -34.35 -6.47 1.67
CA LEU A 139 -33.31 -6.27 0.65
C LEU A 139 -33.78 -6.68 -0.76
N GLU A 140 -34.51 -7.79 -0.89
CA GLU A 140 -35.05 -8.26 -2.19
C GLU A 140 -35.97 -7.22 -2.82
N THR A 141 -36.91 -6.66 -2.04
CA THR A 141 -37.85 -5.64 -2.48
C THR A 141 -37.13 -4.35 -2.85
N GLN A 142 -36.18 -3.90 -2.02
CA GLN A 142 -35.37 -2.72 -2.30
C GLN A 142 -34.57 -2.85 -3.59
N VAL A 143 -33.94 -4.01 -3.84
CA VAL A 143 -33.18 -4.25 -5.07
C VAL A 143 -34.10 -4.22 -6.29
N GLN A 144 -35.26 -4.93 -6.23
CA GLN A 144 -36.22 -4.97 -7.35
C GLN A 144 -36.80 -3.57 -7.70
N GLN A 145 -37.03 -2.73 -6.68
CA GLN A 145 -37.55 -1.38 -6.89
C GLN A 145 -36.52 -0.44 -7.50
N ARG A 146 -35.26 -0.57 -7.11
CA ARG A 146 -34.18 0.37 -7.48
C ARG A 146 -33.36 -0.08 -8.68
N GLU A 147 -33.42 -1.36 -9.06
CA GLU A 147 -32.65 -1.90 -10.20
C GLU A 147 -32.92 -1.12 -11.50
N GLY A 148 -34.19 -0.70 -11.70
CA GLY A 148 -34.59 0.06 -12.89
C GLY A 148 -34.10 1.52 -12.88
N ASP A 149 -33.78 2.08 -11.72
CA ASP A 149 -33.36 3.46 -11.55
C ASP A 149 -31.84 3.62 -11.62
N ILE A 150 -31.08 2.52 -11.49
CA ILE A 150 -29.63 2.53 -11.54
C ILE A 150 -29.14 2.69 -12.98
N ASP A 151 -28.53 3.85 -13.29
CA ASP A 151 -27.81 4.04 -14.55
C ASP A 151 -26.41 3.39 -14.47
N PRO A 152 -26.14 2.33 -15.26
CA PRO A 152 -24.83 1.69 -15.26
C PRO A 152 -23.70 2.60 -15.75
N GLY A 153 -24.02 3.66 -16.49
CA GLY A 153 -23.05 4.66 -16.96
C GLY A 153 -22.64 5.60 -15.82
N ALA A 154 -23.63 6.17 -15.15
CA ALA A 154 -23.45 7.07 -14.00
C ALA A 154 -22.72 6.35 -12.85
N SER A 155 -23.13 5.13 -12.52
CA SER A 155 -22.55 4.34 -11.43
C SER A 155 -21.06 3.99 -11.62
N ARG A 156 -20.52 4.15 -12.83
CA ARG A 156 -19.09 3.93 -13.14
C ARG A 156 -18.32 5.24 -13.31
N THR A 157 -18.97 6.36 -13.08
CA THR A 157 -18.41 7.69 -13.23
C THR A 157 -18.06 8.22 -11.86
N ILE A 158 -16.85 8.77 -11.73
CA ILE A 158 -16.35 9.34 -10.50
C ILE A 158 -15.96 10.78 -10.82
N ASP A 159 -16.66 11.72 -10.21
CA ASP A 159 -16.29 13.13 -10.24
C ASP A 159 -15.32 13.41 -9.10
N LEU A 160 -14.11 13.81 -9.44
CA LEU A 160 -13.13 14.26 -8.48
C LEU A 160 -13.05 15.79 -8.50
N GLU A 161 -13.15 16.39 -7.34
CA GLU A 161 -13.04 17.83 -7.19
C GLU A 161 -11.68 18.32 -7.71
N GLY A 162 -11.70 19.34 -8.56
CA GLY A 162 -10.48 19.92 -9.14
C GLY A 162 -10.02 19.29 -10.46
N LEU A 163 -10.72 18.28 -11.02
CA LEU A 163 -10.43 17.74 -12.34
C LEU A 163 -11.41 18.27 -13.39
N SER A 164 -10.91 18.66 -14.55
CA SER A 164 -11.70 18.99 -15.75
C SER A 164 -12.15 17.74 -16.52
N SER A 165 -11.45 16.63 -16.30
CA SER A 165 -11.73 15.33 -16.89
C SER A 165 -12.52 14.43 -15.93
N VAL A 166 -13.21 13.44 -16.48
CA VAL A 166 -14.03 12.50 -15.71
C VAL A 166 -13.28 11.17 -15.57
N VAL A 167 -13.27 10.62 -14.36
CA VAL A 167 -12.74 9.25 -14.14
C VAL A 167 -13.87 8.25 -14.32
N ARG A 168 -13.62 7.20 -15.08
CA ARG A 168 -14.57 6.09 -15.28
C ARG A 168 -13.96 4.73 -14.99
N ILE A 169 -14.77 3.81 -14.51
CA ILE A 169 -14.39 2.42 -14.29
C ILE A 169 -14.73 1.59 -15.52
N GLY A 170 -13.70 1.08 -16.18
CA GLY A 170 -13.81 0.20 -17.33
C GLY A 170 -13.46 -1.25 -17.01
N ARG A 171 -13.56 -2.11 -18.04
CA ARG A 171 -13.19 -3.53 -17.93
C ARG A 171 -11.74 -3.78 -17.48
N PHE A 172 -10.85 -2.84 -17.79
CA PHE A 172 -9.41 -2.95 -17.53
C PHE A 172 -8.92 -2.05 -16.39
N GLY A 173 -9.84 -1.49 -15.59
CA GLY A 173 -9.55 -0.56 -14.50
C GLY A 173 -10.06 0.85 -14.77
N ALA A 174 -9.59 1.80 -13.96
CA ALA A 174 -9.95 3.20 -14.08
C ALA A 174 -9.31 3.85 -15.31
N TYR A 175 -10.01 4.78 -15.94
CA TYR A 175 -9.50 5.58 -17.06
C TYR A 175 -10.08 7.00 -17.01
N LEU A 176 -9.31 7.94 -17.53
CA LEU A 176 -9.76 9.31 -17.75
C LEU A 176 -10.55 9.39 -19.05
N GLU A 177 -11.60 10.18 -19.04
CA GLU A 177 -12.39 10.54 -20.22
C GLU A 177 -12.51 12.05 -20.30
N ALA A 178 -12.04 12.64 -21.38
CA ALA A 178 -12.13 14.07 -21.65
C ALA A 178 -12.53 14.34 -23.10
N LYS A 179 -13.22 15.46 -23.33
CA LYS A 179 -13.51 15.95 -24.66
C LYS A 179 -12.42 16.93 -25.06
N ARG A 180 -11.87 16.75 -26.26
CA ARG A 180 -10.93 17.65 -26.89
C ARG A 180 -11.53 18.14 -28.21
N VAL A 181 -11.33 19.41 -28.54
CA VAL A 181 -11.58 19.90 -29.88
C VAL A 181 -10.29 19.73 -30.66
N SER A 182 -10.33 18.94 -31.74
CA SER A 182 -9.20 18.75 -32.65
C SER A 182 -8.93 20.03 -33.46
N ASP A 183 -7.76 20.11 -34.10
CA ASP A 183 -7.36 21.23 -34.93
C ASP A 183 -8.35 21.49 -36.10
N ASP A 184 -9.07 20.46 -36.51
CA ASP A 184 -10.12 20.51 -37.56
C ASP A 184 -11.49 20.98 -36.99
N GLY A 185 -11.60 21.28 -35.69
CA GLY A 185 -12.81 21.74 -35.03
C GLY A 185 -13.80 20.63 -34.66
N GLU A 186 -13.44 19.37 -34.78
CA GLU A 186 -14.27 18.23 -34.37
C GLU A 186 -14.05 17.90 -32.89
N GLU A 187 -15.14 17.57 -32.17
CA GLU A 187 -15.06 17.08 -30.79
C GLU A 187 -14.60 15.61 -30.80
N GLU A 188 -13.43 15.35 -30.24
CA GLU A 188 -12.90 14.01 -30.03
C GLU A 188 -12.99 13.62 -28.54
N LEU A 189 -13.42 12.39 -28.28
CA LEU A 189 -13.47 11.83 -26.93
C LEU A 189 -12.19 11.01 -26.68
N ILE A 190 -11.30 11.56 -25.84
CA ILE A 190 -10.05 10.92 -25.45
C ILE A 190 -10.30 10.05 -24.24
N LYS A 191 -9.81 8.80 -24.29
CA LYS A 191 -9.85 7.84 -23.18
C LYS A 191 -8.45 7.36 -22.88
N ALA A 192 -7.96 7.66 -21.66
CA ALA A 192 -6.63 7.30 -21.22
C ALA A 192 -6.68 6.43 -19.95
N THR A 193 -6.09 5.24 -19.98
CA THR A 193 -6.07 4.34 -18.85
C THR A 193 -5.19 4.91 -17.73
N LEU A 194 -5.71 4.92 -16.49
CA LEU A 194 -4.95 5.33 -15.32
C LEU A 194 -4.01 4.20 -14.86
N PRO A 195 -2.75 4.53 -14.51
CA PRO A 195 -1.85 3.61 -13.82
C PRO A 195 -2.45 3.10 -12.50
N GLN A 196 -2.17 1.83 -12.16
CA GLN A 196 -2.73 1.19 -10.96
C GLN A 196 -2.24 1.79 -9.63
N GLU A 197 -1.08 2.44 -9.67
CA GLU A 197 -0.47 3.09 -8.50
C GLU A 197 -1.06 4.46 -8.19
N ILE A 198 -1.72 5.09 -9.16
CA ILE A 198 -2.40 6.36 -8.93
C ILE A 198 -3.69 6.08 -8.17
N THR A 199 -3.82 6.72 -7.02
CA THR A 199 -5.01 6.64 -6.18
C THR A 199 -5.90 7.87 -6.39
N PRO A 200 -7.19 7.82 -6.02
CA PRO A 200 -8.07 8.98 -6.16
C PRO A 200 -7.55 10.26 -5.49
N ALA A 201 -6.75 10.12 -4.43
CA ALA A 201 -6.19 11.27 -3.71
C ALA A 201 -4.87 11.78 -4.28
N ASP A 202 -4.23 11.01 -5.16
CA ASP A 202 -2.95 11.37 -5.76
C ASP A 202 -3.11 11.90 -7.20
N LEU A 203 -4.33 11.80 -7.77
CA LEU A 203 -4.63 12.29 -9.12
C LEU A 203 -5.01 13.76 -9.04
N ASP A 204 -4.18 14.60 -9.60
CA ASP A 204 -4.42 16.05 -9.77
C ASP A 204 -4.64 16.40 -11.25
N GLU A 205 -5.01 17.68 -11.51
CA GLU A 205 -5.31 18.15 -12.87
C GLU A 205 -4.09 18.07 -13.79
N ASP A 206 -2.90 18.43 -13.29
CA ASP A 206 -1.67 18.43 -14.09
C ASP A 206 -1.30 17.03 -14.56
N GLN A 207 -1.46 16.04 -13.68
CA GLN A 207 -1.26 14.62 -14.03
C GLN A 207 -2.32 14.13 -15.01
N ALA A 208 -3.59 14.51 -14.80
CA ALA A 208 -4.68 14.12 -15.68
C ALA A 208 -4.48 14.68 -17.09
N GLU A 209 -4.15 15.96 -17.23
CA GLU A 209 -3.85 16.61 -18.51
C GLU A 209 -2.66 15.92 -19.22
N LEU A 210 -1.60 15.65 -18.48
CA LEU A 210 -0.41 15.02 -19.04
C LEU A 210 -0.70 13.60 -19.55
N ILE A 211 -1.48 12.82 -18.82
CA ILE A 211 -1.91 11.47 -19.23
C ILE A 211 -2.81 11.55 -20.48
N LEU A 212 -3.75 12.51 -20.53
CA LEU A 212 -4.64 12.72 -21.66
C LEU A 212 -3.87 13.22 -22.89
N LYS A 213 -2.97 14.19 -22.73
CA LYS A 213 -2.10 14.70 -23.80
C LYS A 213 -1.22 13.60 -24.38
N GLN A 214 -0.59 12.81 -23.52
CA GLN A 214 0.21 11.66 -23.97
C GLN A 214 -0.62 10.64 -24.77
N LYS A 215 -1.89 10.46 -24.42
CA LYS A 215 -2.80 9.57 -25.13
C LYS A 215 -3.24 10.12 -26.48
N ALA A 216 -3.47 11.42 -26.60
CA ALA A 216 -3.94 12.10 -27.80
C ALA A 216 -2.82 12.33 -28.81
N ASP A 217 -1.73 12.95 -28.36
CA ASP A 217 -0.67 13.47 -29.22
C ASP A 217 0.56 12.54 -29.26
N GLY A 218 0.54 11.49 -28.43
CA GLY A 218 1.71 10.64 -28.21
C GLY A 218 2.69 11.24 -27.18
N PRO A 219 3.81 10.54 -26.93
CA PRO A 219 4.78 11.00 -25.94
C PRO A 219 5.52 12.24 -26.43
N GLU A 220 5.52 13.30 -25.64
CA GLU A 220 6.32 14.48 -25.87
C GLU A 220 7.74 14.30 -25.35
N ALA A 221 8.74 14.70 -26.15
CA ALA A 221 10.13 14.62 -25.73
C ALA A 221 10.48 15.79 -24.82
N ILE A 222 11.09 15.51 -23.67
CA ILE A 222 11.65 16.52 -22.76
C ILE A 222 12.93 17.16 -23.31
N GLY A 223 13.60 16.46 -24.22
CA GLY A 223 14.82 16.92 -24.88
C GLY A 223 15.56 15.78 -25.57
N GLU A 224 16.78 16.05 -25.98
CA GLU A 224 17.69 15.13 -26.66
C GLU A 224 18.88 14.79 -25.77
N ASP A 225 19.25 13.50 -25.69
CA ASP A 225 20.48 13.08 -24.99
C ASP A 225 21.71 13.50 -25.81
N PRO A 226 22.54 14.42 -25.30
CA PRO A 226 23.68 14.94 -26.03
C PRO A 226 24.78 13.89 -26.33
N GLU A 227 24.76 12.74 -25.62
CA GLU A 227 25.73 11.67 -25.87
C GLU A 227 25.32 10.72 -26.98
N THR A 228 24.00 10.50 -27.16
CA THR A 228 23.49 9.49 -28.11
C THR A 228 22.67 10.09 -29.24
N GLY A 229 22.18 11.33 -29.10
CA GLY A 229 21.24 11.94 -30.04
C GLY A 229 19.81 11.39 -29.95
N ASP A 230 19.54 10.53 -28.99
CA ASP A 230 18.21 9.98 -28.79
C ASP A 230 17.31 10.97 -28.03
N LEU A 231 16.05 11.05 -28.43
CA LEU A 231 15.04 11.81 -27.69
C LEU A 231 14.71 11.15 -26.34
N VAL A 232 14.54 11.96 -25.31
CA VAL A 232 14.17 11.53 -23.96
C VAL A 232 12.71 11.92 -23.70
N TYR A 233 11.91 10.96 -23.25
CA TYR A 233 10.48 11.10 -23.05
C TYR A 233 10.12 10.93 -21.59
N LEU A 234 9.15 11.69 -21.10
CA LEU A 234 8.43 11.43 -19.87
C LEU A 234 7.14 10.68 -20.21
N LEU A 235 6.95 9.53 -19.60
CA LEU A 235 5.86 8.62 -19.91
C LEU A 235 5.19 8.16 -18.61
N PHE A 236 3.89 7.88 -18.68
CA PHE A 236 3.16 7.22 -17.62
C PHE A 236 2.98 5.74 -17.94
N GLY A 237 3.40 4.89 -17.02
CA GLY A 237 3.30 3.44 -17.14
C GLY A 237 2.54 2.82 -15.99
N GLN A 238 2.43 1.50 -16.02
CA GLN A 238 1.77 0.71 -14.98
C GLN A 238 2.30 0.97 -13.57
N TYR A 239 3.57 1.42 -13.44
CA TYR A 239 4.25 1.67 -12.16
C TYR A 239 4.52 3.18 -11.94
N GLY A 240 3.64 4.03 -12.44
CA GLY A 240 3.76 5.49 -12.32
C GLY A 240 4.64 6.12 -13.41
N PRO A 241 5.05 7.39 -13.22
CA PRO A 241 5.84 8.12 -14.19
C PRO A 241 7.26 7.56 -14.33
N TYR A 242 7.76 7.54 -15.57
CA TYR A 242 9.10 7.09 -15.87
C TYR A 242 9.69 7.85 -17.07
N VAL A 243 10.99 7.95 -17.13
CA VAL A 243 11.72 8.47 -18.29
C VAL A 243 12.17 7.34 -19.21
N GLN A 244 12.14 7.60 -20.49
CA GLN A 244 12.55 6.65 -21.54
C GLN A 244 13.45 7.34 -22.55
N ARG A 245 14.57 6.71 -22.92
CA ARG A 245 15.46 7.17 -23.98
C ARG A 245 15.16 6.42 -25.28
N GLY A 246 14.80 7.17 -26.33
CA GLY A 246 14.36 6.64 -27.61
C GLY A 246 12.97 6.04 -27.59
N GLN A 247 12.38 5.84 -28.75
CA GLN A 247 11.10 5.16 -28.91
C GLN A 247 11.29 3.65 -29.08
N VAL A 248 10.23 2.89 -28.85
CA VAL A 248 10.20 1.46 -29.16
C VAL A 248 10.15 1.31 -30.68
N SER A 249 11.14 0.66 -31.25
CA SER A 249 11.25 0.39 -32.70
C SER A 249 11.86 -1.00 -32.89
N ASP A 250 11.89 -1.45 -34.15
CA ASP A 250 12.56 -2.71 -34.52
C ASP A 250 14.07 -2.66 -34.20
N GLU A 251 14.67 -1.48 -34.28
CA GLU A 251 16.08 -1.24 -33.96
C GLU A 251 16.30 -1.10 -32.43
N ASN A 252 15.32 -0.59 -31.71
CA ASN A 252 15.34 -0.39 -30.25
C ASN A 252 14.10 -1.01 -29.58
N PRO A 253 13.98 -2.34 -29.52
CA PRO A 253 12.80 -3.02 -28.99
C PRO A 253 12.65 -2.89 -27.46
N LYS A 254 13.72 -2.48 -26.75
CA LYS A 254 13.75 -2.30 -25.30
C LYS A 254 14.51 -1.03 -24.93
N PRO A 255 13.92 0.15 -25.17
CA PRO A 255 14.56 1.41 -24.82
C PRO A 255 14.86 1.46 -23.30
N LYS A 256 15.93 2.16 -22.96
CA LYS A 256 16.32 2.35 -21.56
C LYS A 256 15.29 3.18 -20.83
N ARG A 257 14.86 2.71 -19.64
CA ARG A 257 13.82 3.32 -18.81
C ARG A 257 14.31 3.47 -17.37
N ALA A 258 13.84 4.52 -16.72
CA ALA A 258 14.04 4.73 -15.29
C ALA A 258 12.77 5.35 -14.68
N SER A 259 12.30 4.80 -13.54
CA SER A 259 11.16 5.38 -12.81
C SER A 259 11.58 6.67 -12.12
N LEU A 260 10.64 7.60 -11.93
CA LEU A 260 10.89 8.77 -11.11
C LEU A 260 10.99 8.37 -9.62
N PRO A 261 11.83 9.05 -8.84
CA PRO A 261 11.85 8.91 -7.38
C PRO A 261 10.51 9.31 -6.77
N LYS A 262 10.12 8.67 -5.66
CA LYS A 262 8.91 9.06 -4.93
C LYS A 262 9.04 10.50 -4.43
N GLY A 263 8.01 11.31 -4.71
CA GLY A 263 7.95 12.71 -4.31
C GLY A 263 8.51 13.70 -5.35
N GLN A 264 9.16 13.23 -6.42
CA GLN A 264 9.49 14.09 -7.56
C GLN A 264 8.27 14.20 -8.48
N LYS A 265 7.81 15.42 -8.68
CA LYS A 265 6.70 15.68 -9.57
C LYS A 265 7.16 15.61 -11.04
N PRO A 266 6.33 15.04 -11.92
CA PRO A 266 6.64 14.95 -13.36
C PRO A 266 6.89 16.31 -14.02
N GLU A 267 6.15 17.34 -13.60
CA GLU A 267 6.22 18.72 -14.10
C GLU A 267 7.55 19.43 -13.77
N ASP A 268 8.18 19.07 -12.65
CA ASP A 268 9.46 19.65 -12.19
C ASP A 268 10.69 18.93 -12.81
N LEU A 269 10.46 17.89 -13.64
CA LEU A 269 11.53 17.05 -14.19
C LEU A 269 12.31 17.78 -15.27
N THR A 270 13.58 18.03 -15.06
CA THR A 270 14.48 18.58 -16.08
C THR A 270 15.09 17.48 -16.95
N LEU A 271 15.59 17.86 -18.14
CA LEU A 271 16.34 16.93 -19.00
C LEU A 271 17.57 16.36 -18.28
N GLU A 272 18.26 17.18 -17.49
CA GLU A 272 19.45 16.77 -16.73
C GLU A 272 19.10 15.68 -15.70
N ASP A 273 18.00 15.85 -14.96
CA ASP A 273 17.50 14.86 -14.01
C ASP A 273 17.12 13.56 -14.73
N ALA A 274 16.41 13.66 -15.86
CA ALA A 274 16.00 12.51 -16.66
C ALA A 274 17.22 11.72 -17.15
N LEU A 275 18.25 12.39 -17.66
CA LEU A 275 19.50 11.75 -18.07
C LEU A 275 20.24 11.14 -16.87
N GLY A 276 20.24 11.82 -15.72
CA GLY A 276 20.77 11.31 -14.47
C GLY A 276 20.09 10.02 -14.04
N LEU A 277 18.75 9.98 -14.06
CA LEU A 277 17.95 8.79 -13.75
C LEU A 277 18.22 7.65 -14.74
N LEU A 278 18.33 7.97 -16.02
CA LEU A 278 18.65 6.97 -17.05
C LEU A 278 20.08 6.41 -16.91
N ARG A 279 21.00 7.10 -16.29
CA ARG A 279 22.37 6.61 -16.01
C ARG A 279 22.43 5.66 -14.81
N LEU A 280 21.37 5.57 -14.01
CA LEU A 280 21.32 4.65 -12.88
C LEU A 280 21.29 3.16 -13.33
N PRO A 281 21.93 2.24 -12.58
CA PRO A 281 22.77 2.51 -11.40
C PRO A 281 24.14 3.10 -11.80
N ARG A 282 24.57 4.18 -11.11
CA ARG A 282 25.85 4.84 -11.39
C ARG A 282 26.95 4.36 -10.44
N LEU A 283 28.15 4.21 -10.95
CA LEU A 283 29.32 3.86 -10.16
C LEU A 283 29.78 5.10 -9.35
N LEU A 284 29.92 4.96 -8.03
CA LEU A 284 30.45 5.99 -7.14
C LEU A 284 31.97 5.86 -6.94
N GLY A 285 32.48 4.63 -6.96
CA GLY A 285 33.89 4.31 -6.75
C GLY A 285 34.07 2.92 -6.19
N GLU A 286 35.27 2.65 -5.64
CA GLU A 286 35.62 1.40 -5.00
C GLU A 286 35.55 1.52 -3.46
N HIS A 287 35.12 0.44 -2.82
CA HIS A 287 35.11 0.35 -1.36
C HIS A 287 36.54 0.09 -0.84
N PRO A 288 36.95 0.65 0.31
CA PRO A 288 38.29 0.40 0.89
C PRO A 288 38.63 -1.09 1.07
N ASP A 289 37.63 -1.91 1.38
CA ASP A 289 37.80 -3.37 1.51
C ASP A 289 37.65 -4.12 0.17
N GLY A 290 37.69 -3.40 -0.94
CA GLY A 290 37.50 -3.95 -2.29
C GLY A 290 36.04 -4.05 -2.72
N GLY A 291 35.82 -4.15 -4.03
CA GLY A 291 34.49 -4.15 -4.63
C GLY A 291 33.97 -2.79 -5.02
N ARG A 292 32.84 -2.73 -5.70
CA ARG A 292 32.29 -1.52 -6.30
C ARG A 292 31.15 -0.95 -5.47
N VAL A 293 31.13 0.36 -5.31
CA VAL A 293 30.03 1.09 -4.68
C VAL A 293 29.21 1.80 -5.77
N GLN A 294 27.92 1.57 -5.80
CA GLN A 294 26.99 2.14 -6.79
C GLN A 294 25.79 2.78 -6.10
N ALA A 295 25.24 3.82 -6.72
CA ALA A 295 23.93 4.37 -6.37
C ALA A 295 22.90 3.96 -7.41
N GLY A 296 21.68 3.66 -6.97
CA GLY A 296 20.60 3.23 -7.85
C GLY A 296 19.22 3.48 -7.26
N LEU A 297 18.20 3.33 -8.11
CA LEU A 297 16.80 3.42 -7.74
C LEU A 297 16.18 2.03 -7.88
N GLY A 298 15.50 1.55 -6.86
CA GLY A 298 14.82 0.26 -6.83
C GLY A 298 13.39 0.36 -6.35
N ARG A 299 12.65 -0.78 -6.36
CA ARG A 299 11.23 -0.84 -5.94
C ARG A 299 10.98 -0.31 -4.52
N PHE A 300 12.00 -0.25 -3.67
CA PHE A 300 11.91 0.27 -2.30
C PHE A 300 12.45 1.70 -2.16
N GLY A 301 12.73 2.37 -3.28
CA GLY A 301 13.29 3.72 -3.34
C GLY A 301 14.78 3.75 -3.65
N PRO A 302 15.42 4.93 -3.48
CA PRO A 302 16.83 5.12 -3.78
C PRO A 302 17.72 4.37 -2.78
N TYR A 303 18.86 3.85 -3.28
CA TYR A 303 19.78 3.07 -2.49
C TYR A 303 21.24 3.27 -2.92
N VAL A 304 22.15 2.97 -2.02
CA VAL A 304 23.55 2.68 -2.34
C VAL A 304 23.82 1.18 -2.13
N VAL A 305 24.65 0.59 -2.96
CA VAL A 305 25.01 -0.82 -2.91
C VAL A 305 26.52 -0.99 -2.98
N TRP A 306 27.05 -1.81 -2.08
CA TRP A 306 28.41 -2.32 -2.14
C TRP A 306 28.37 -3.73 -2.74
N ASP A 307 28.89 -3.85 -3.95
CA ASP A 307 29.06 -5.13 -4.65
C ASP A 307 30.46 -5.68 -4.34
N LYS A 308 30.52 -6.68 -3.47
CA LYS A 308 31.75 -7.35 -3.03
C LYS A 308 32.25 -8.39 -4.04
N GLY A 309 31.52 -8.57 -5.14
CA GLY A 309 31.77 -9.65 -6.07
C GLY A 309 31.15 -10.99 -5.62
N LYS A 310 31.23 -12.02 -6.49
CA LYS A 310 30.68 -13.37 -6.25
C LYS A 310 29.18 -13.41 -5.90
N GLY A 311 28.44 -12.33 -6.23
CA GLY A 311 27.00 -12.23 -5.94
C GLY A 311 26.67 -11.68 -4.55
N GLU A 312 27.67 -11.34 -3.74
CA GLU A 312 27.45 -10.74 -2.43
C GLU A 312 27.31 -9.22 -2.54
N LYS A 313 26.12 -8.70 -2.16
CA LYS A 313 25.76 -7.29 -2.23
C LYS A 313 25.23 -6.79 -0.90
N ASP A 314 25.69 -5.61 -0.48
CA ASP A 314 25.20 -4.93 0.69
C ASP A 314 24.51 -3.63 0.32
N TYR A 315 23.23 -3.51 0.67
CA TYR A 315 22.35 -2.41 0.31
C TYR A 315 22.07 -1.51 1.51
N ARG A 316 22.04 -0.19 1.27
CA ARG A 316 21.52 0.82 2.20
C ARG A 316 20.59 1.75 1.48
N SER A 317 19.42 2.01 2.06
CA SER A 317 18.49 3.00 1.52
C SER A 317 18.99 4.41 1.78
N LEU A 318 18.89 5.27 0.78
CA LEU A 318 19.05 6.71 0.92
C LEU A 318 17.77 7.26 1.58
N LYS A 319 17.91 8.20 2.52
CA LYS A 319 16.80 8.77 3.28
C LYS A 319 17.05 10.27 3.56
N GLY A 320 15.95 11.00 3.79
CA GLY A 320 16.02 12.42 4.07
C GLY A 320 16.55 13.19 2.86
N ASP A 321 17.54 14.02 3.07
CA ASP A 321 18.11 14.90 2.05
C ASP A 321 19.15 14.22 1.12
N ASP A 322 19.31 12.90 1.23
CA ASP A 322 20.23 12.14 0.37
C ASP A 322 19.62 11.95 -1.04
N ASP A 323 20.06 12.69 -2.02
CA ASP A 323 19.68 12.53 -3.42
C ASP A 323 20.52 11.46 -4.12
N VAL A 324 19.87 10.52 -4.81
CA VAL A 324 20.51 9.43 -5.57
C VAL A 324 21.37 9.95 -6.73
N LEU A 325 21.03 11.10 -7.29
CA LEU A 325 21.76 11.73 -8.38
C LEU A 325 23.01 12.48 -7.89
N ALA A 326 22.94 13.03 -6.67
CA ALA A 326 24.01 13.85 -6.11
C ALA A 326 24.94 13.10 -5.13
N VAL A 327 24.49 11.97 -4.53
CA VAL A 327 25.25 11.24 -3.51
C VAL A 327 26.65 10.87 -3.98
N GLY A 328 27.67 11.22 -3.19
CA GLY A 328 29.07 10.90 -3.44
C GLY A 328 29.55 9.63 -2.74
N LEU A 329 30.77 9.16 -3.08
CA LEU A 329 31.37 7.96 -2.50
C LEU A 329 31.52 8.05 -0.97
N SER A 330 31.97 9.22 -0.45
CA SER A 330 32.17 9.41 1.00
C SER A 330 30.87 9.17 1.77
N ARG A 331 29.77 9.78 1.32
CA ARG A 331 28.46 9.59 1.95
C ARG A 331 27.96 8.16 1.83
N ALA A 332 28.18 7.53 0.69
CA ALA A 332 27.83 6.12 0.48
C ALA A 332 28.58 5.20 1.43
N LEU A 333 29.87 5.43 1.66
CA LEU A 333 30.68 4.65 2.62
C LEU A 333 30.21 4.85 4.06
N GLU A 334 29.87 6.09 4.46
CA GLU A 334 29.27 6.35 5.79
C GLU A 334 27.98 5.53 5.98
N LEU A 335 27.08 5.54 5.01
CA LEU A 335 25.83 4.77 5.06
C LEU A 335 26.09 3.26 5.12
N LEU A 336 27.07 2.77 4.36
CA LEU A 336 27.44 1.34 4.35
C LEU A 336 28.09 0.91 5.67
N ALA A 337 28.82 1.79 6.34
CA ALA A 337 29.43 1.54 7.65
C ALA A 337 28.40 1.48 8.78
N MET A 338 27.22 2.11 8.62
CA MET A 338 26.15 2.03 9.61
C MET A 338 25.67 0.59 9.77
N PRO A 339 25.37 0.12 11.01
CA PRO A 339 24.85 -1.21 11.24
C PRO A 339 23.51 -1.39 10.47
N LYS A 340 23.33 -2.57 9.89
CA LYS A 340 22.04 -2.92 9.24
C LYS A 340 20.93 -2.83 10.29
N ARG A 341 19.99 -1.91 10.12
CA ARG A 341 18.73 -1.97 10.84
C ARG A 341 17.99 -3.22 10.30
N GLY A 342 18.11 -4.34 11.02
CA GLY A 342 17.35 -5.53 10.71
C GLY A 342 15.85 -5.20 10.73
N ARG A 343 15.08 -5.87 9.89
CA ARG A 343 13.60 -5.83 9.97
C ARG A 343 13.21 -6.21 11.41
N GLY A 344 12.87 -5.24 12.27
CA GLY A 344 12.47 -5.45 13.66
C GLY A 344 13.61 -5.58 14.66
N GLY A 345 14.86 -5.21 14.35
CA GLY A 345 15.96 -5.15 15.31
C GLY A 345 15.79 -3.93 16.21
N ARG A 346 15.18 -4.13 17.39
CA ARG A 346 15.15 -3.13 18.45
C ARG A 346 16.56 -2.94 18.96
N THR A 347 16.96 -1.72 19.28
CA THR A 347 18.22 -1.43 19.95
C THR A 347 18.16 -2.01 21.36
N ALA A 348 19.15 -2.79 21.77
CA ALA A 348 19.25 -3.25 23.13
C ALA A 348 19.43 -2.04 24.07
N LEU A 349 18.61 -1.94 25.11
CA LEU A 349 18.74 -0.90 26.13
C LEU A 349 19.96 -1.15 27.01
N LYS A 350 20.26 -2.44 27.28
CA LYS A 350 21.38 -2.85 28.14
C LYS A 350 21.91 -4.20 27.68
N ASP A 351 23.22 -4.35 27.64
CA ASP A 351 23.89 -5.64 27.45
C ASP A 351 24.28 -6.17 28.85
N LEU A 352 23.76 -7.35 29.20
CA LEU A 352 24.01 -7.98 30.49
C LEU A 352 25.25 -8.89 30.47
N GLY A 353 25.82 -9.11 29.27
CA GLY A 353 26.98 -9.96 29.07
C GLY A 353 26.63 -11.38 28.66
N MET A 354 27.63 -12.25 28.70
CA MET A 354 27.56 -13.65 28.23
C MET A 354 27.50 -14.59 29.46
N PRO A 355 26.47 -15.46 29.56
CA PRO A 355 26.39 -16.45 30.62
C PRO A 355 27.46 -17.53 30.43
N GLU A 356 27.95 -18.13 31.54
CA GLU A 356 28.88 -19.24 31.48
C GLU A 356 28.30 -20.41 30.67
N GLY A 357 29.06 -20.89 29.68
CA GLY A 357 28.67 -21.98 28.80
C GLY A 357 27.78 -21.63 27.61
N SER A 358 27.59 -20.33 27.33
CA SER A 358 26.85 -19.85 26.14
C SER A 358 27.77 -19.03 25.24
N GLU A 359 27.57 -19.13 23.93
CA GLU A 359 28.21 -18.26 22.91
C GLU A 359 27.40 -17.00 22.56
N GLU A 360 26.22 -16.83 23.15
CA GLU A 360 25.31 -15.72 22.86
C GLU A 360 25.12 -14.81 24.06
N THR A 361 25.21 -13.48 23.85
CA THR A 361 24.99 -12.47 24.88
C THR A 361 23.50 -12.34 25.26
N VAL A 362 23.25 -11.98 26.49
CA VAL A 362 21.93 -11.64 27.01
C VAL A 362 21.75 -10.12 27.01
N GLN A 363 20.70 -9.65 26.35
CA GLN A 363 20.43 -8.23 26.17
C GLN A 363 19.00 -7.89 26.57
N VAL A 364 18.82 -6.69 27.14
CA VAL A 364 17.52 -6.13 27.51
C VAL A 364 16.99 -5.24 26.39
N TYR A 365 15.70 -5.40 26.07
CA TYR A 365 15.01 -4.65 25.03
C TYR A 365 13.70 -4.09 25.56
N ASP A 366 13.26 -2.97 24.97
CA ASP A 366 11.91 -2.46 25.16
C ASP A 366 10.96 -3.06 24.12
N GLY A 367 9.82 -3.54 24.56
CA GLY A 367 8.79 -4.21 23.77
C GLY A 367 7.42 -3.58 23.85
N PRO A 368 6.49 -3.85 22.89
CA PRO A 368 5.11 -3.36 22.95
C PRO A 368 4.35 -3.85 24.19
N TYR A 369 4.89 -4.86 24.87
CA TYR A 369 4.34 -5.44 26.09
C TYR A 369 5.26 -5.25 27.29
N GLY A 370 6.15 -4.22 27.26
CA GLY A 370 7.12 -3.93 28.31
C GLY A 370 8.52 -4.51 28.05
N LEU A 371 9.39 -4.31 29.04
CA LEU A 371 10.78 -4.73 28.96
C LEU A 371 10.92 -6.25 28.89
N TYR A 372 11.85 -6.73 28.08
CA TYR A 372 12.15 -8.16 27.96
C TYR A 372 13.65 -8.42 27.75
N VAL A 373 14.11 -9.57 28.23
CA VAL A 373 15.44 -10.08 27.97
C VAL A 373 15.43 -11.04 26.77
N LYS A 374 16.50 -11.02 26.00
CA LYS A 374 16.67 -11.88 24.84
C LYS A 374 18.07 -12.48 24.77
N GLN A 375 18.11 -13.79 24.48
CA GLN A 375 19.32 -14.53 24.14
C GLN A 375 19.03 -15.35 22.88
N GLY A 376 19.69 -15.06 21.80
CA GLY A 376 19.49 -15.72 20.52
C GLY A 376 18.02 -15.69 20.04
N LYS A 377 17.38 -16.87 20.02
CA LYS A 377 15.98 -17.04 19.60
C LYS A 377 14.96 -17.08 20.75
N VAL A 378 15.44 -16.99 21.99
CA VAL A 378 14.60 -17.04 23.20
C VAL A 378 14.46 -15.64 23.77
N ASN A 379 13.25 -15.27 24.14
CA ASN A 379 12.94 -14.00 24.82
C ASN A 379 12.00 -14.27 26.00
N ALA A 380 12.17 -13.50 27.08
CA ALA A 380 11.31 -13.54 28.27
C ALA A 380 11.04 -12.13 28.77
N SER A 381 9.76 -11.82 29.06
CA SER A 381 9.36 -10.51 29.62
C SER A 381 9.91 -10.35 31.04
N LEU A 382 10.31 -9.14 31.41
CA LEU A 382 10.64 -8.80 32.77
C LEU A 382 9.38 -8.84 33.65
N PRO A 383 9.50 -9.14 34.96
CA PRO A 383 8.43 -8.97 35.93
C PRO A 383 7.97 -7.50 36.02
N GLU A 384 6.69 -7.27 36.27
CA GLU A 384 6.13 -5.93 36.49
C GLU A 384 6.89 -5.18 37.58
N GLY A 385 7.28 -3.94 37.33
CA GLY A 385 7.99 -3.06 38.24
C GLY A 385 9.50 -3.14 38.26
N LYS A 386 10.15 -4.02 37.42
CA LYS A 386 11.62 -4.04 37.25
C LYS A 386 12.01 -3.22 36.01
N GLY A 387 12.91 -2.27 36.24
CA GLY A 387 13.53 -1.47 35.18
C GLY A 387 14.65 -2.23 34.44
N ALA A 388 15.12 -1.68 33.31
CA ALA A 388 16.22 -2.26 32.54
C ALA A 388 17.54 -2.29 33.33
N ASP A 389 17.69 -1.37 34.31
CA ASP A 389 18.87 -1.26 35.16
C ASP A 389 18.87 -2.21 36.35
N ASP A 390 17.68 -2.65 36.78
CA ASP A 390 17.48 -3.46 37.99
C ASP A 390 17.64 -4.95 37.76
N ILE A 391 17.79 -5.39 36.49
CA ILE A 391 17.95 -6.82 36.18
C ILE A 391 19.41 -7.22 36.08
N THR A 392 19.75 -8.32 36.73
CA THR A 392 21.08 -8.95 36.68
C THR A 392 21.16 -10.04 35.63
N LEU A 393 22.37 -10.40 35.19
CA LEU A 393 22.60 -11.49 34.23
C LEU A 393 22.03 -12.84 34.76
N ALA A 394 22.20 -13.11 36.05
CA ALA A 394 21.70 -14.36 36.65
C ALA A 394 20.16 -14.47 36.59
N GLU A 395 19.46 -13.42 36.97
CA GLU A 395 17.99 -13.36 36.89
C GLU A 395 17.48 -13.45 35.46
N ALA A 396 18.16 -12.80 34.50
CA ALA A 396 17.82 -12.84 33.09
C ALA A 396 17.94 -14.26 32.50
N VAL A 397 18.99 -14.99 32.90
CA VAL A 397 19.20 -16.41 32.49
C VAL A 397 18.11 -17.30 33.07
N GLU A 398 17.70 -17.09 34.31
CA GLU A 398 16.63 -17.84 34.96
C GLU A 398 15.28 -17.63 34.27
N LEU A 399 14.93 -16.39 33.91
CA LEU A 399 13.71 -16.04 33.16
C LEU A 399 13.72 -16.69 31.75
N LEU A 400 14.86 -16.70 31.08
CA LEU A 400 15.00 -17.31 29.75
C LEU A 400 14.89 -18.85 29.83
N ALA A 401 15.46 -19.48 30.87
CA ALA A 401 15.38 -20.93 31.11
C ALA A 401 13.92 -21.36 31.39
N ALA A 402 13.21 -20.64 32.29
CA ALA A 402 11.80 -20.91 32.59
C ALA A 402 10.91 -20.80 31.33
N LYS A 403 11.16 -19.80 30.46
CA LYS A 403 10.42 -19.65 29.22
C LYS A 403 10.72 -20.74 28.19
N ALA A 404 11.97 -21.19 28.13
CA ALA A 404 12.40 -22.29 27.26
C ALA A 404 11.75 -23.63 27.67
N GLU A 405 11.62 -23.90 28.97
CA GLU A 405 10.93 -25.06 29.51
C GLU A 405 9.44 -25.05 29.27
N ALA A 406 8.78 -23.91 29.47
CA ALA A 406 7.36 -23.72 29.16
C ALA A 406 7.06 -23.97 27.68
N LYS A 407 7.96 -23.57 26.78
CA LYS A 407 7.84 -23.81 25.34
C LYS A 407 8.05 -25.28 24.97
N LYS A 408 8.90 -26.01 25.69
CA LYS A 408 9.09 -27.47 25.53
C LYS A 408 7.85 -28.25 26.00
N SER A 409 7.22 -27.85 27.10
CA SER A 409 6.03 -28.49 27.67
C SER A 409 4.79 -28.30 26.78
N SER A 410 4.60 -27.11 26.21
CA SER A 410 3.50 -26.84 25.28
C SER A 410 3.63 -27.64 23.97
N ARG A 411 4.86 -27.87 23.49
CA ARG A 411 5.14 -28.68 22.31
C ARG A 411 4.90 -30.18 22.53
N ARG A 412 5.07 -30.67 23.76
CA ARG A 412 4.74 -32.05 24.15
C ARG A 412 3.22 -32.28 24.24
N LYS A 413 2.44 -31.30 24.64
CA LYS A 413 0.97 -31.40 24.68
C LYS A 413 0.33 -31.42 23.29
N SER A 414 0.96 -30.84 22.27
CA SER A 414 0.44 -30.83 20.90
C SER A 414 0.76 -32.10 20.08
N THR A 415 1.64 -32.95 20.57
CA THR A 415 2.00 -34.24 19.91
C THR A 415 1.20 -35.43 20.39
N THR A 416 0.40 -35.29 21.49
CA THR A 416 -0.38 -36.41 22.06
C THR A 416 -1.83 -36.47 21.52
N THR A 417 -2.23 -35.59 20.63
CA THR A 417 -3.61 -35.59 20.06
C THR A 417 -3.64 -35.91 18.56
N LYS A 418 -2.61 -36.62 18.03
CA LYS A 418 -2.59 -37.10 16.66
C LYS A 418 -2.17 -38.58 16.60
N SER A 419 -3.01 -39.44 17.11
CA SER A 419 -3.00 -40.85 16.72
C SER A 419 -4.39 -41.45 17.00
N THR A 420 -5.21 -41.48 15.98
CA THR A 420 -6.11 -42.56 15.59
C THR A 420 -7.10 -42.00 14.55
N THR A 421 -6.73 -42.10 13.28
CA THR A 421 -7.69 -42.36 12.23
C THR A 421 -6.97 -43.09 11.09
N THR A 422 -7.42 -44.30 10.94
CA THR A 422 -7.02 -45.33 9.99
C THR A 422 -6.94 -44.83 8.55
N LYS A 423 -5.79 -45.12 7.90
CA LYS A 423 -5.63 -45.08 6.44
C LYS A 423 -6.53 -46.11 5.78
N SER A 424 -7.46 -45.68 4.94
CA SER A 424 -7.96 -46.49 3.84
C SER A 424 -7.40 -45.99 2.53
N THR A 425 -6.59 -46.81 1.91
CA THR A 425 -6.05 -46.60 0.57
C THR A 425 -7.10 -46.92 -0.47
N SER A 426 -7.47 -45.98 -1.31
CA SER A 426 -8.08 -46.26 -2.62
C SER A 426 -7.35 -45.46 -3.70
N LYS A 427 -6.61 -46.22 -4.52
CA LYS A 427 -6.03 -45.77 -5.78
C LYS A 427 -7.15 -45.42 -6.76
N LYS A 428 -7.12 -44.25 -7.35
CA LYS A 428 -7.94 -43.87 -8.50
C LYS A 428 -7.04 -43.77 -9.73
N PRO A 429 -7.40 -44.39 -10.86
CA PRO A 429 -6.53 -44.36 -12.05
C PRO A 429 -6.69 -43.07 -12.85
N ALA A 430 -5.59 -42.70 -13.51
CA ALA A 430 -5.47 -41.54 -14.39
C ALA A 430 -6.35 -41.70 -15.64
N ALA A 431 -7.23 -40.73 -15.90
CA ALA A 431 -7.99 -40.65 -17.15
C ALA A 431 -7.29 -39.62 -18.07
N LYS A 432 -6.98 -40.09 -19.29
CA LYS A 432 -6.47 -39.35 -20.44
C LYS A 432 -7.51 -38.33 -20.94
N LYS A 433 -7.09 -37.08 -21.17
CA LYS A 433 -7.85 -36.07 -21.92
C LYS A 433 -7.91 -36.46 -23.41
N PRO A 434 -9.10 -36.35 -24.08
CA PRO A 434 -9.16 -36.37 -25.53
C PRO A 434 -8.98 -34.96 -26.12
N ALA A 435 -8.32 -34.91 -27.26
CA ALA A 435 -8.05 -33.71 -28.05
C ALA A 435 -9.34 -33.16 -28.67
N ALA A 436 -9.56 -31.85 -28.54
CA ALA A 436 -10.66 -31.14 -29.16
C ALA A 436 -10.29 -30.76 -30.61
N LYS A 437 -11.17 -31.23 -31.56
CA LYS A 437 -11.12 -30.87 -32.98
C LYS A 437 -11.67 -29.46 -33.19
N LYS A 438 -11.00 -28.68 -34.09
CA LYS A 438 -11.47 -27.42 -34.66
C LYS A 438 -12.75 -27.64 -35.49
N PRO A 439 -13.75 -26.74 -35.45
CA PRO A 439 -14.78 -26.67 -36.49
C PRO A 439 -14.36 -25.73 -37.63
N PRO A 440 -14.94 -25.91 -38.82
CA PRO A 440 -14.53 -25.24 -40.03
C PRO A 440 -15.19 -23.86 -40.22
N ALA A 441 -14.56 -23.06 -41.07
CA ALA A 441 -14.99 -21.74 -41.49
C ALA A 441 -16.28 -21.78 -42.29
N THR A 442 -17.22 -20.86 -42.03
CA THR A 442 -18.32 -20.53 -42.94
C THR A 442 -18.46 -19.03 -43.16
N THR A 443 -18.42 -18.74 -44.35
CA THR A 443 -18.70 -17.66 -45.32
C THR A 443 -19.66 -16.54 -44.90
N LYS A 444 -19.30 -15.35 -45.37
CA LYS A 444 -20.00 -14.06 -45.48
C LYS A 444 -21.51 -14.16 -45.80
N THR A 445 -22.32 -13.29 -45.24
CA THR A 445 -23.13 -12.24 -45.90
C THR A 445 -24.08 -11.57 -44.91
N GLY A 446 -24.35 -10.25 -45.08
CA GLY A 446 -25.50 -9.59 -44.50
C GLY A 446 -25.25 -8.23 -43.85
N ARG A 447 -25.08 -7.20 -44.68
CA ARG A 447 -25.22 -5.81 -44.32
C ARG A 447 -26.62 -5.48 -43.88
N LEU A 448 -26.87 -4.99 -42.66
CA LEU A 448 -28.11 -4.27 -42.32
C LEU A 448 -27.72 -2.91 -41.68
N ARG A 449 -28.30 -1.85 -42.22
CA ARG A 449 -28.17 -0.47 -41.86
C ARG A 449 -28.80 -0.22 -40.50
N ALA A 450 -28.11 0.46 -39.59
CA ALA A 450 -28.68 1.01 -38.36
C ALA A 450 -29.25 2.40 -38.63
N SER A 451 -30.50 2.58 -38.24
CA SER A 451 -31.24 3.83 -38.28
C SER A 451 -30.79 4.72 -37.11
N ALA A 452 -30.62 6.01 -37.40
CA ALA A 452 -30.29 7.04 -36.45
C ALA A 452 -31.41 7.24 -35.42
N VAL A 453 -31.07 7.21 -34.13
CA VAL A 453 -31.91 7.70 -33.05
C VAL A 453 -31.45 9.10 -32.69
N ARG A 454 -32.35 10.05 -32.85
CA ARG A 454 -32.21 11.50 -32.58
C ARG A 454 -32.37 11.71 -31.05
N VAL A 455 -31.33 12.17 -30.41
CA VAL A 455 -31.38 12.55 -28.99
C VAL A 455 -31.95 13.97 -28.90
N ILE A 456 -33.06 14.11 -28.18
CA ILE A 456 -33.67 15.40 -27.82
C ILE A 456 -33.08 15.85 -26.50
N LYS A 457 -32.52 17.07 -26.46
CA LYS A 457 -32.02 17.70 -25.23
C LYS A 457 -33.22 18.15 -24.38
N PRO A 458 -33.20 18.05 -23.06
CA PRO A 458 -34.17 18.70 -22.18
C PRO A 458 -33.71 20.14 -21.89
N GLY A 459 -34.64 21.09 -22.15
CA GLY A 459 -34.55 22.46 -21.70
C GLY A 459 -34.81 23.52 -22.78
N GLU A 460 -36.11 23.75 -23.07
CA GLU A 460 -36.65 25.02 -23.50
C GLU A 460 -38.19 24.96 -23.49
N SER A 461 -38.76 25.53 -22.46
CA SER A 461 -39.91 26.44 -22.37
C SER A 461 -40.38 26.59 -20.93
#